data_eadf28028b7a94f0a5309e73ae5a6502
#
_entry.id   eadf28028b7a94f0a5309e73ae5a6502
#
_cell.length_a   1.000
_cell.length_b   1.000
_cell.length_c   1.000
_cell.angle_alpha   90.00
_cell.angle_beta   90.00
_cell.angle_gamma   90.00
#
_symmetry.space_group_name_H-M   'P 1'
#
loop_
_entity.id
_entity.type
_entity.pdbx_description
1 polymer ?
#
loop_
_entity_poly.entity_id
_entity_poly.type
_entity_poly.pdbx_seq_one_letter_code
_entity_poly.pdbx_strand_id
1 'polypeptide(L)'
;MKRQLNGFIAKSLLDYEGKNIERKHPEVRYALQKVTDKYLIAEVTRQKVDLPAINDRAGLATYFKFHTSDYRWDSPRYKGAILHCVDKKTSKQAKKLLKKTPEKEWAEVLRQTFNTSGEEKIKVEQGIFADGDNKYIDKLVFKKGDFEPLMSYPFTVVVGKKQKGPDDYREVIEQVRKDYRSYLNAFWMRELQDFGKVEINQEVLKTVNNN
;
A
#
# COMPACT_ATOMS: atom_id res chain seq x y z
N MET A 1 6.05 37.26 51.21
CA MET A 1 5.47 36.08 51.90
C MET A 1 3.98 35.88 51.64
N LYS A 2 3.05 36.83 51.91
CA LYS A 2 1.60 36.70 51.67
C LYS A 2 1.22 36.33 50.22
N ARG A 3 1.89 36.91 49.21
CA ARG A 3 1.61 36.65 47.76
C ARG A 3 1.94 35.21 47.35
N GLN A 4 3.01 34.64 47.86
CA GLN A 4 3.40 33.25 47.60
C GLN A 4 2.47 32.26 48.29
N LEU A 5 2.04 32.55 49.51
CA LEU A 5 1.05 31.75 50.24
C LEU A 5 -0.30 31.73 49.53
N ASN A 6 -0.78 32.89 49.09
CA ASN A 6 -2.04 32.97 48.33
C ASN A 6 -1.95 32.22 46.99
N GLY A 7 -0.79 32.27 46.30
CA GLY A 7 -0.56 31.50 45.10
C GLY A 7 -0.58 29.98 45.32
N PHE A 8 0.04 29.52 46.40
CA PHE A 8 -0.01 28.11 46.80
C PHE A 8 -1.42 27.64 47.14
N ILE A 9 -2.17 28.43 47.95
CA ILE A 9 -3.55 28.10 48.30
C ILE A 9 -4.43 28.01 47.04
N ALA A 10 -4.34 29.01 46.13
CA ALA A 10 -5.11 29.00 44.89
C ALA A 10 -4.81 27.77 44.04
N LYS A 11 -3.52 27.42 43.86
CA LYS A 11 -3.11 26.21 43.13
C LYS A 11 -3.66 24.94 43.77
N SER A 12 -3.52 24.80 45.12
CA SER A 12 -4.03 23.64 45.85
C SER A 12 -5.52 23.46 45.74
N LEU A 13 -6.28 24.56 45.76
CA LEU A 13 -7.73 24.53 45.55
C LEU A 13 -8.10 24.12 44.13
N LEU A 14 -7.41 24.66 43.13
CA LEU A 14 -7.62 24.25 41.71
C LEU A 14 -7.28 22.78 41.49
N ASP A 15 -6.18 22.30 42.06
CA ASP A 15 -5.79 20.88 41.98
C ASP A 15 -6.83 19.98 42.68
N TYR A 16 -7.36 20.40 43.81
CA TYR A 16 -8.45 19.69 44.51
C TYR A 16 -9.74 19.66 43.70
N GLU A 17 -10.17 20.80 43.18
CA GLU A 17 -11.36 20.86 42.30
C GLU A 17 -11.18 20.04 41.05
N GLY A 18 -10.01 20.12 40.38
CA GLY A 18 -9.69 19.31 39.20
C GLY A 18 -9.78 17.80 39.44
N LYS A 19 -9.27 17.32 40.59
CA LYS A 19 -9.39 15.89 40.98
C LYS A 19 -10.81 15.44 41.31
N ASN A 20 -11.70 16.35 41.67
CA ASN A 20 -13.08 16.05 42.05
C ASN A 20 -14.12 16.46 41.00
N ILE A 21 -13.69 17.05 39.89
CA ILE A 21 -14.61 17.63 38.90
C ILE A 21 -15.54 16.59 38.30
N GLU A 22 -15.07 15.40 38.00
CA GLU A 22 -15.88 14.31 37.43
C GLU A 22 -16.98 13.83 38.41
N ARG A 23 -16.70 13.89 39.72
CA ARG A 23 -17.66 13.50 40.73
C ARG A 23 -18.73 14.59 40.94
N LYS A 24 -18.35 15.88 40.88
CA LYS A 24 -19.24 17.03 41.07
C LYS A 24 -20.05 17.34 39.81
N HIS A 25 -19.49 17.04 38.61
CA HIS A 25 -20.02 17.40 37.31
C HIS A 25 -20.16 16.17 36.40
N PRO A 26 -21.32 15.48 36.41
CA PRO A 26 -21.55 14.29 35.59
C PRO A 26 -21.35 14.53 34.06
N GLU A 27 -21.65 15.74 33.60
CA GLU A 27 -21.45 16.17 32.21
C GLU A 27 -19.98 16.14 31.81
N VAL A 28 -19.07 16.53 32.71
CA VAL A 28 -17.61 16.49 32.49
C VAL A 28 -17.14 15.04 32.41
N ARG A 29 -17.60 14.19 33.35
CA ARG A 29 -17.29 12.75 33.32
C ARG A 29 -17.73 12.12 32.00
N TYR A 30 -18.94 12.41 31.53
CA TYR A 30 -19.46 11.89 30.27
C TYR A 30 -18.64 12.38 29.08
N ALA A 31 -18.24 13.64 29.04
CA ALA A 31 -17.38 14.21 28.00
C ALA A 31 -16.00 13.54 27.98
N LEU A 32 -15.37 13.36 29.15
CA LEU A 32 -14.08 12.68 29.28
C LEU A 32 -14.16 11.20 28.84
N GLN A 33 -15.22 10.51 29.24
CA GLN A 33 -15.44 9.14 28.82
C GLN A 33 -15.56 9.02 27.30
N LYS A 34 -16.36 9.87 26.66
CA LYS A 34 -16.46 9.91 25.18
C LYS A 34 -15.11 10.12 24.49
N VAL A 35 -14.29 11.02 25.01
CA VAL A 35 -12.96 11.28 24.48
C VAL A 35 -12.07 10.05 24.66
N THR A 36 -12.07 9.47 25.86
CA THR A 36 -11.30 8.26 26.17
C THR A 36 -11.71 7.10 25.26
N ASP A 37 -13.01 6.82 25.13
CA ASP A 37 -13.54 5.76 24.28
C ASP A 37 -13.12 5.95 22.82
N LYS A 38 -13.19 7.20 22.32
CA LYS A 38 -12.74 7.53 20.97
C LYS A 38 -11.26 7.18 20.75
N TYR A 39 -10.38 7.52 21.70
CA TYR A 39 -8.96 7.21 21.61
C TYR A 39 -8.69 5.71 21.73
N LEU A 40 -9.39 5.02 22.63
CA LEU A 40 -9.25 3.56 22.79
C LEU A 40 -9.70 2.82 21.53
N ILE A 41 -10.85 3.19 20.95
CA ILE A 41 -11.35 2.60 19.70
C ILE A 41 -10.34 2.85 18.57
N ALA A 42 -9.83 4.09 18.44
CA ALA A 42 -8.85 4.42 17.42
C ALA A 42 -7.57 3.60 17.57
N GLU A 43 -7.05 3.45 18.80
CA GLU A 43 -5.81 2.68 19.05
C GLU A 43 -6.02 1.18 18.80
N VAL A 44 -7.13 0.60 19.24
CA VAL A 44 -7.42 -0.82 18.97
C VAL A 44 -7.63 -1.05 17.48
N THR A 45 -8.33 -0.15 16.78
CA THR A 45 -8.47 -0.22 15.31
C THR A 45 -7.10 -0.16 14.63
N ARG A 46 -6.24 0.73 15.09
CA ARG A 46 -4.86 0.83 14.57
C ARG A 46 -4.11 -0.47 14.72
N GLN A 47 -4.18 -1.10 15.90
CA GLN A 47 -3.48 -2.36 16.19
C GLN A 47 -4.06 -3.57 15.47
N LYS A 48 -5.39 -3.69 15.41
CA LYS A 48 -6.07 -4.85 14.86
C LYS A 48 -6.27 -4.81 13.34
N VAL A 49 -6.31 -3.60 12.77
CA VAL A 49 -6.65 -3.40 11.35
C VAL A 49 -5.54 -2.68 10.60
N ASP A 50 -5.15 -1.46 11.05
CA ASP A 50 -4.30 -0.59 10.23
C ASP A 50 -2.85 -1.11 10.14
N LEU A 51 -2.25 -1.49 11.27
CA LEU A 51 -0.88 -2.02 11.28
C LEU A 51 -0.76 -3.36 10.54
N PRO A 52 -1.65 -4.34 10.73
CA PRO A 52 -1.63 -5.56 9.92
C PRO A 52 -1.83 -5.29 8.43
N ALA A 53 -2.75 -4.39 8.04
CA ALA A 53 -2.97 -4.04 6.64
C ALA A 53 -1.71 -3.47 5.94
N ILE A 54 -0.77 -2.89 6.71
CA ILE A 54 0.48 -2.35 6.17
C ILE A 54 1.62 -3.38 6.24
N ASN A 55 1.72 -4.13 7.35
CA ASN A 55 2.93 -4.88 7.73
C ASN A 55 2.80 -6.39 7.56
N ASP A 56 1.59 -6.94 7.51
CA ASP A 56 1.36 -8.37 7.36
C ASP A 56 1.55 -8.85 5.92
N ARG A 57 2.81 -9.07 5.56
CA ARG A 57 3.19 -9.53 4.21
C ARG A 57 2.54 -10.87 3.83
N ALA A 58 2.38 -11.77 4.78
CA ALA A 58 1.79 -13.09 4.53
C ALA A 58 0.28 -12.97 4.31
N GLY A 59 -0.41 -12.19 5.14
CA GLY A 59 -1.83 -11.89 4.99
C GLY A 59 -2.14 -11.17 3.67
N LEU A 60 -1.36 -10.13 3.31
CA LEU A 60 -1.49 -9.42 2.04
C LEU A 60 -1.32 -10.35 0.83
N ALA A 61 -0.30 -11.22 0.85
CA ALA A 61 -0.07 -12.18 -0.23
C ALA A 61 -1.21 -13.20 -0.34
N THR A 62 -1.70 -13.68 0.80
CA THR A 62 -2.81 -14.63 0.87
C THR A 62 -4.10 -14.00 0.40
N TYR A 63 -4.42 -12.79 0.88
CA TYR A 63 -5.59 -12.04 0.46
C TYR A 63 -5.59 -11.82 -1.07
N PHE A 64 -4.48 -11.32 -1.61
CA PHE A 64 -4.31 -11.11 -3.05
C PHE A 64 -4.52 -12.41 -3.84
N LYS A 65 -3.97 -13.53 -3.38
CA LYS A 65 -4.11 -14.83 -4.05
C LYS A 65 -5.57 -15.26 -4.22
N PHE A 66 -6.41 -15.02 -3.21
CA PHE A 66 -7.83 -15.36 -3.27
C PHE A 66 -8.68 -14.34 -4.05
N HIS A 67 -8.18 -13.11 -4.22
CA HIS A 67 -8.87 -12.00 -4.86
C HIS A 67 -8.18 -11.52 -6.14
N THR A 68 -7.34 -12.35 -6.77
CA THR A 68 -6.57 -11.98 -7.98
C THR A 68 -7.45 -11.47 -9.13
N SER A 69 -8.69 -11.96 -9.24
CA SER A 69 -9.65 -11.51 -10.26
C SER A 69 -10.02 -10.04 -10.14
N ASP A 70 -9.99 -9.49 -8.92
CA ASP A 70 -10.44 -8.13 -8.61
C ASP A 70 -9.38 -7.08 -9.00
N TYR A 71 -8.14 -7.54 -9.25
CA TYR A 71 -6.99 -6.70 -9.62
C TYR A 71 -6.65 -6.74 -11.10
N ARG A 72 -7.57 -7.20 -11.95
CA ARG A 72 -7.36 -7.18 -13.41
C ARG A 72 -7.32 -5.74 -13.90
N TRP A 73 -6.42 -5.50 -14.86
CA TRP A 73 -6.35 -4.22 -15.54
C TRP A 73 -7.38 -4.15 -16.69
N ASP A 74 -7.90 -2.96 -16.95
CA ASP A 74 -8.86 -2.73 -18.06
C ASP A 74 -8.26 -3.07 -19.42
N SER A 75 -6.94 -2.88 -19.56
CA SER A 75 -6.20 -3.25 -20.75
C SER A 75 -4.92 -4.03 -20.39
N PRO A 76 -4.47 -4.97 -21.25
CA PRO A 76 -3.24 -5.69 -21.00
C PRO A 76 -2.04 -4.76 -20.89
N ARG A 77 -1.18 -4.99 -19.90
CA ARG A 77 0.11 -4.29 -19.73
C ARG A 77 1.27 -5.20 -20.12
N TYR A 78 2.39 -4.62 -20.46
CA TYR A 78 3.62 -5.35 -20.71
C TYR A 78 4.53 -5.29 -19.48
N LYS A 79 4.80 -6.46 -18.91
CA LYS A 79 5.75 -6.61 -17.81
C LYS A 79 7.06 -7.13 -18.36
N GLY A 80 8.16 -6.38 -18.16
CA GLY A 80 9.46 -6.78 -18.70
C GLY A 80 10.48 -5.66 -18.67
N ALA A 81 11.51 -5.83 -19.50
CA ALA A 81 12.61 -4.89 -19.66
C ALA A 81 12.75 -4.41 -21.11
N ILE A 82 13.10 -3.13 -21.22
CA ILE A 82 13.61 -2.50 -22.44
C ILE A 82 15.12 -2.48 -22.32
N LEU A 83 15.80 -3.00 -23.33
CA LEU A 83 17.26 -3.06 -23.41
C LEU A 83 17.72 -2.17 -24.55
N HIS A 84 18.43 -1.10 -24.24
CA HIS A 84 19.11 -0.26 -25.21
C HIS A 84 20.56 -0.70 -25.30
N CYS A 85 20.99 -1.17 -26.45
CA CYS A 85 22.28 -1.81 -26.66
C CYS A 85 23.14 -1.06 -27.67
N VAL A 86 24.46 -1.05 -27.46
CA VAL A 86 25.42 -0.41 -28.37
C VAL A 86 25.46 -1.08 -29.74
N ASP A 87 25.21 -2.38 -29.83
CA ASP A 87 25.26 -3.15 -31.09
C ASP A 87 24.24 -4.30 -31.12
N LYS A 88 24.02 -4.84 -32.33
CA LYS A 88 23.08 -5.93 -32.60
C LYS A 88 23.50 -7.27 -31.98
N LYS A 89 24.81 -7.53 -31.81
CA LYS A 89 25.31 -8.76 -31.19
C LYS A 89 24.99 -8.76 -29.69
N THR A 90 25.28 -7.67 -29.02
CA THR A 90 24.96 -7.43 -27.60
C THR A 90 23.47 -7.59 -27.35
N SER A 91 22.60 -6.99 -28.18
CA SER A 91 21.15 -7.11 -28.03
C SER A 91 20.64 -8.55 -28.13
N LYS A 92 21.16 -9.35 -29.06
CA LYS A 92 20.82 -10.77 -29.20
C LYS A 92 21.29 -11.61 -28.00
N GLN A 93 22.51 -11.37 -27.53
CA GLN A 93 23.09 -12.08 -26.39
C GLN A 93 22.31 -11.76 -25.10
N ALA A 94 22.04 -10.49 -24.83
CA ALA A 94 21.26 -10.06 -23.68
C ALA A 94 19.85 -10.67 -23.69
N LYS A 95 19.15 -10.62 -24.83
CA LYS A 95 17.82 -11.25 -24.96
C LYS A 95 17.85 -12.77 -24.71
N LYS A 96 18.89 -13.49 -25.18
CA LYS A 96 19.04 -14.93 -24.93
C LYS A 96 19.33 -15.22 -23.45
N LEU A 97 20.14 -14.39 -22.81
CA LEU A 97 20.50 -14.51 -21.40
C LEU A 97 19.26 -14.32 -20.53
N LEU A 98 18.51 -13.21 -20.70
CA LEU A 98 17.35 -12.89 -19.88
C LEU A 98 16.20 -13.88 -20.01
N LYS A 99 16.03 -14.53 -21.15
CA LYS A 99 15.05 -15.61 -21.31
C LYS A 99 15.28 -16.82 -20.39
N LYS A 100 16.52 -17.00 -19.90
CA LYS A 100 16.92 -18.11 -19.03
C LYS A 100 17.09 -17.68 -17.57
N THR A 101 17.01 -16.37 -17.30
CA THR A 101 17.27 -15.77 -16.00
C THR A 101 15.95 -15.36 -15.37
N PRO A 102 15.73 -15.58 -14.08
CA PRO A 102 14.58 -15.04 -13.34
C PRO A 102 14.52 -13.52 -13.43
N GLU A 103 13.33 -12.96 -13.59
CA GLU A 103 13.12 -11.51 -13.78
C GLU A 103 13.79 -10.65 -12.69
N LYS A 104 13.79 -11.14 -11.45
CA LYS A 104 14.39 -10.44 -10.30
C LYS A 104 15.91 -10.24 -10.42
N GLU A 105 16.57 -11.07 -11.21
CA GLU A 105 18.02 -11.07 -11.37
C GLU A 105 18.49 -10.35 -12.65
N TRP A 106 17.55 -9.88 -13.48
CA TRP A 106 17.87 -9.32 -14.80
C TRP A 106 18.85 -8.14 -14.72
N ALA A 107 18.59 -7.17 -13.85
CA ALA A 107 19.45 -5.99 -13.73
C ALA A 107 20.89 -6.37 -13.34
N GLU A 108 21.03 -7.26 -12.36
CA GLU A 108 22.34 -7.66 -11.84
C GLU A 108 23.12 -8.52 -12.86
N VAL A 109 22.45 -9.47 -13.50
CA VAL A 109 23.10 -10.33 -14.52
C VAL A 109 23.53 -9.51 -15.73
N LEU A 110 22.74 -8.54 -16.18
CA LEU A 110 23.12 -7.63 -17.27
C LEU A 110 24.30 -6.74 -16.88
N ARG A 111 24.30 -6.20 -15.67
CA ARG A 111 25.39 -5.39 -15.14
C ARG A 111 26.70 -6.19 -15.12
N GLN A 112 26.68 -7.40 -14.59
CA GLN A 112 27.85 -8.26 -14.47
C GLN A 112 28.38 -8.76 -15.82
N THR A 113 27.48 -9.00 -16.79
CA THR A 113 27.87 -9.61 -18.06
C THR A 113 28.27 -8.58 -19.13
N PHE A 114 27.63 -7.41 -19.15
CA PHE A 114 27.78 -6.45 -20.25
C PHE A 114 28.30 -5.08 -19.82
N ASN A 115 28.11 -4.69 -18.55
CA ASN A 115 28.46 -3.37 -18.06
C ASN A 115 29.63 -3.47 -17.04
N THR A 116 30.76 -4.03 -17.48
CA THR A 116 31.94 -4.23 -16.65
C THR A 116 33.00 -3.18 -16.95
N SER A 117 33.81 -2.79 -15.94
CA SER A 117 35.10 -2.08 -16.11
C SER A 117 35.02 -0.78 -16.92
N GLY A 118 34.00 0.07 -16.69
CA GLY A 118 33.92 1.41 -17.30
C GLY A 118 33.22 1.49 -18.64
N GLU A 119 32.80 0.38 -19.24
CA GLU A 119 31.98 0.38 -20.45
C GLU A 119 30.54 -0.04 -20.12
N GLU A 120 29.58 0.86 -20.35
CA GLU A 120 28.14 0.56 -20.29
C GLU A 120 27.66 0.18 -21.70
N LYS A 121 27.52 -1.13 -21.98
CA LYS A 121 27.05 -1.66 -23.27
C LYS A 121 25.53 -1.76 -23.37
N ILE A 122 24.84 -1.80 -22.24
CA ILE A 122 23.38 -1.94 -22.17
C ILE A 122 22.82 -0.99 -21.11
N LYS A 123 21.86 -0.16 -21.53
CA LYS A 123 20.98 0.58 -20.62
C LYS A 123 19.66 -0.17 -20.49
N VAL A 124 19.17 -0.34 -19.25
CA VAL A 124 17.99 -1.16 -18.94
C VAL A 124 16.90 -0.31 -18.31
N GLU A 125 15.68 -0.45 -18.81
CA GLU A 125 14.47 0.06 -18.17
C GLU A 125 13.56 -1.13 -17.89
N GLN A 126 13.29 -1.42 -16.61
CA GLN A 126 12.45 -2.56 -16.21
C GLN A 126 11.19 -2.05 -15.52
N GLY A 127 10.01 -2.63 -15.86
CA GLY A 127 8.75 -2.21 -15.29
C GLY A 127 7.53 -2.92 -15.86
N ILE A 128 6.38 -2.36 -15.49
CA ILE A 128 5.07 -2.73 -16.02
C ILE A 128 4.56 -1.51 -16.79
N PHE A 129 4.32 -1.67 -18.07
CA PHE A 129 3.98 -0.60 -18.99
C PHE A 129 2.58 -0.81 -19.58
N ALA A 130 1.72 0.18 -19.44
CA ALA A 130 0.48 0.28 -20.20
C ALA A 130 0.74 0.83 -21.62
N ASP A 131 -0.26 0.75 -22.47
CA ASP A 131 -0.27 1.42 -23.77
C ASP A 131 -0.19 2.94 -23.57
N GLY A 132 0.79 3.61 -24.15
CA GLY A 132 1.06 5.04 -23.99
C GLY A 132 2.11 5.40 -22.91
N ASP A 133 2.54 4.46 -22.06
CA ASP A 133 3.49 4.74 -20.98
C ASP A 133 4.93 4.90 -21.51
N ASN A 134 5.29 4.20 -22.59
CA ASN A 134 6.66 4.19 -23.10
C ASN A 134 6.69 3.95 -24.61
N LYS A 135 7.24 4.90 -25.37
CA LYS A 135 7.33 4.86 -26.83
C LYS A 135 7.98 3.60 -27.42
N TYR A 136 8.94 3.01 -26.72
CA TYR A 136 9.60 1.77 -27.16
C TYR A 136 8.69 0.56 -27.01
N ILE A 137 7.97 0.49 -25.91
CA ILE A 137 6.95 -0.56 -25.66
C ILE A 137 5.79 -0.39 -26.63
N ASP A 138 5.32 0.85 -26.85
CA ASP A 138 4.22 1.12 -27.78
C ASP A 138 4.56 0.60 -29.17
N LYS A 139 5.75 0.90 -29.70
CA LYS A 139 6.17 0.42 -31.02
C LYS A 139 6.45 -1.07 -31.05
N LEU A 140 7.26 -1.57 -30.12
CA LEU A 140 7.79 -2.94 -30.21
C LEU A 140 6.78 -4.00 -29.76
N VAL A 141 5.87 -3.64 -28.83
CA VAL A 141 4.91 -4.58 -28.22
C VAL A 141 3.47 -4.31 -28.65
N PHE A 142 3.01 -3.05 -28.56
CA PHE A 142 1.64 -2.67 -28.89
C PHE A 142 1.44 -2.33 -30.37
N LYS A 143 2.54 -2.16 -31.13
CA LYS A 143 2.54 -1.87 -32.58
C LYS A 143 1.95 -0.50 -32.91
N LYS A 144 2.13 0.48 -32.02
CA LYS A 144 1.66 1.85 -32.13
C LYS A 144 2.82 2.84 -32.11
N GLY A 145 2.67 3.97 -32.79
CA GLY A 145 3.66 5.04 -32.80
C GLY A 145 5.02 4.65 -33.39
N ASP A 146 5.97 5.52 -33.22
CA ASP A 146 7.37 5.37 -33.63
C ASP A 146 8.30 5.90 -32.54
N PHE A 147 9.56 5.51 -32.58
CA PHE A 147 10.59 6.02 -31.71
C PHE A 147 11.90 6.23 -32.45
N GLU A 148 12.66 7.22 -32.00
CA GLU A 148 14.05 7.38 -32.42
C GLU A 148 14.95 6.60 -31.45
N PRO A 149 15.88 5.77 -31.97
CA PRO A 149 16.87 5.09 -31.16
C PRO A 149 17.75 6.08 -30.39
N LEU A 150 18.23 5.67 -29.24
CA LEU A 150 19.22 6.47 -28.51
C LEU A 150 20.55 6.50 -29.31
N MET A 151 21.16 7.68 -29.46
CA MET A 151 22.37 7.88 -30.25
C MET A 151 23.50 6.91 -29.84
N SER A 152 23.72 6.73 -28.53
CA SER A 152 24.76 5.83 -28.01
C SER A 152 24.33 4.35 -27.93
N TYR A 153 23.02 4.06 -28.09
CA TYR A 153 22.43 2.73 -27.98
C TYR A 153 21.40 2.47 -29.08
N PRO A 154 21.85 2.36 -30.34
CA PRO A 154 20.94 2.35 -31.48
C PRO A 154 20.10 1.07 -31.59
N PHE A 155 20.38 0.01 -30.81
CA PHE A 155 19.67 -1.25 -30.87
C PHE A 155 18.78 -1.42 -29.64
N THR A 156 17.48 -1.19 -29.79
CA THR A 156 16.49 -1.39 -28.72
C THR A 156 15.74 -2.70 -28.90
N VAL A 157 15.70 -3.52 -27.86
CA VAL A 157 14.91 -4.76 -27.82
C VAL A 157 14.16 -4.87 -26.49
N VAL A 158 13.08 -5.67 -26.48
CA VAL A 158 12.28 -5.92 -25.28
C VAL A 158 12.27 -7.38 -24.92
N VAL A 159 12.23 -7.65 -23.60
CA VAL A 159 12.13 -9.00 -23.03
C VAL A 159 11.08 -8.97 -21.92
N GLY A 160 10.06 -9.83 -22.04
CA GLY A 160 8.94 -9.86 -21.10
C GLY A 160 7.70 -10.47 -21.72
N LYS A 161 6.56 -10.24 -21.10
CA LYS A 161 5.25 -10.77 -21.53
C LYS A 161 4.13 -9.76 -21.34
N LYS A 162 3.05 -9.87 -22.15
CA LYS A 162 1.80 -9.18 -21.89
C LYS A 162 1.03 -9.90 -20.79
N GLN A 163 0.43 -9.13 -19.88
CA GLN A 163 -0.38 -9.62 -18.77
C GLN A 163 -1.69 -8.87 -18.69
N LYS A 164 -2.74 -9.54 -18.20
CA LYS A 164 -4.08 -8.95 -17.98
C LYS A 164 -4.30 -8.47 -16.54
N GLY A 165 -3.36 -8.74 -15.66
CA GLY A 165 -3.38 -8.35 -14.26
C GLY A 165 -2.04 -8.61 -13.61
N PRO A 166 -1.85 -8.19 -12.34
CA PRO A 166 -0.62 -8.39 -11.59
C PRO A 166 -0.40 -9.87 -11.25
N ASP A 167 0.88 -10.30 -11.25
CA ASP A 167 1.29 -11.62 -10.76
C ASP A 167 1.62 -11.60 -9.26
N ASP A 168 1.89 -10.41 -8.71
CA ASP A 168 2.33 -10.23 -7.33
C ASP A 168 1.59 -9.02 -6.72
N TYR A 169 1.14 -9.16 -5.47
CA TYR A 169 0.41 -8.10 -4.76
C TYR A 169 1.19 -6.78 -4.67
N ARG A 170 2.52 -6.84 -4.71
CA ARG A 170 3.40 -5.66 -4.66
C ARG A 170 3.26 -4.77 -5.88
N GLU A 171 2.78 -5.30 -7.00
CA GLU A 171 2.52 -4.54 -8.24
C GLU A 171 1.31 -3.61 -8.11
N VAL A 172 0.42 -3.91 -7.14
CA VAL A 172 -0.81 -3.16 -6.84
C VAL A 172 -0.98 -2.98 -5.32
N ILE A 173 0.14 -2.79 -4.62
CA ILE A 173 0.22 -2.85 -3.16
C ILE A 173 -0.75 -1.91 -2.45
N GLU A 174 -0.95 -0.69 -2.97
CA GLU A 174 -1.81 0.29 -2.32
C GLU A 174 -3.29 -0.12 -2.39
N GLN A 175 -3.71 -0.71 -3.52
CA GLN A 175 -5.07 -1.22 -3.66
C GLN A 175 -5.29 -2.44 -2.77
N VAL A 176 -4.34 -3.39 -2.77
CA VAL A 176 -4.42 -4.59 -1.92
C VAL A 176 -4.45 -4.23 -0.44
N ARG A 177 -3.64 -3.26 0.01
CA ARG A 177 -3.66 -2.76 1.39
C ARG A 177 -5.01 -2.18 1.79
N LYS A 178 -5.59 -1.37 0.91
CA LYS A 178 -6.92 -0.77 1.13
C LYS A 178 -7.99 -1.84 1.29
N ASP A 179 -8.01 -2.81 0.40
CA ASP A 179 -9.02 -3.86 0.39
C ASP A 179 -8.82 -4.83 1.55
N TYR A 180 -7.57 -5.20 1.84
CA TYR A 180 -7.20 -6.02 3.00
C TYR A 180 -7.54 -5.34 4.32
N ARG A 181 -7.34 -4.02 4.43
CA ARG A 181 -7.77 -3.23 5.58
C ARG A 181 -9.28 -3.33 5.78
N SER A 182 -10.06 -3.22 4.71
CA SER A 182 -11.52 -3.34 4.77
C SER A 182 -11.95 -4.74 5.19
N TYR A 183 -11.28 -5.79 4.68
CA TYR A 183 -11.48 -7.17 5.07
C TYR A 183 -11.20 -7.39 6.57
N LEU A 184 -10.05 -6.94 7.06
CA LEU A 184 -9.69 -7.05 8.47
C LEU A 184 -10.69 -6.34 9.39
N ASN A 185 -11.14 -5.16 9.00
CA ASN A 185 -12.13 -4.41 9.75
C ASN A 185 -13.47 -5.15 9.83
N ALA A 186 -13.96 -5.67 8.70
CA ALA A 186 -15.20 -6.45 8.65
C ALA A 186 -15.10 -7.74 9.47
N PHE A 187 -13.95 -8.42 9.40
CA PHE A 187 -13.68 -9.63 10.18
C PHE A 187 -13.69 -9.32 11.68
N TRP A 188 -12.96 -8.29 12.11
CA TRP A 188 -12.92 -7.87 13.51
C TRP A 188 -14.29 -7.44 14.04
N MET A 189 -15.07 -6.69 13.25
CA MET A 189 -16.43 -6.30 13.64
C MET A 189 -17.33 -7.52 13.87
N ARG A 190 -17.18 -8.56 13.05
CA ARG A 190 -17.92 -9.81 13.23
C ARG A 190 -17.52 -10.54 14.51
N GLU A 191 -16.20 -10.65 14.76
CA GLU A 191 -15.71 -11.24 16.01
C GLU A 191 -16.25 -10.51 17.24
N LEU A 192 -16.30 -9.17 17.22
CA LEU A 192 -16.86 -8.37 18.30
C LEU A 192 -18.35 -8.60 18.49
N GLN A 193 -19.12 -8.75 17.42
CA GLN A 193 -20.56 -9.06 17.48
C GLN A 193 -20.79 -10.45 18.07
N ASP A 194 -20.04 -11.44 17.64
CA ASP A 194 -20.14 -12.82 18.13
C ASP A 194 -19.76 -12.92 19.63
N PHE A 195 -18.70 -12.20 20.03
CA PHE A 195 -18.24 -12.17 21.42
C PHE A 195 -19.19 -11.37 22.33
N GLY A 196 -19.65 -10.22 21.86
CA GLY A 196 -20.41 -9.25 22.66
C GLY A 196 -21.88 -9.61 22.88
N LYS A 197 -22.42 -10.63 22.22
CA LYS A 197 -23.85 -11.01 22.26
C LYS A 197 -24.76 -9.78 22.15
N VAL A 198 -24.57 -9.01 21.07
CA VAL A 198 -25.28 -7.76 20.86
C VAL A 198 -26.79 -8.02 20.71
N GLU A 199 -27.58 -7.55 21.66
CA GLU A 199 -29.05 -7.56 21.60
C GLU A 199 -29.56 -6.17 21.16
N ILE A 200 -30.33 -6.14 20.08
CA ILE A 200 -30.94 -4.92 19.59
C ILE A 200 -32.40 -4.87 20.05
N ASN A 201 -32.72 -3.92 20.94
CA ASN A 201 -34.11 -3.67 21.31
C ASN A 201 -34.85 -2.98 20.17
N GLN A 202 -35.59 -3.77 19.40
CA GLN A 202 -36.32 -3.32 18.21
C GLN A 202 -37.40 -2.30 18.52
N GLU A 203 -38.01 -2.35 19.69
CA GLU A 203 -39.05 -1.38 20.12
C GLU A 203 -38.44 0.00 20.34
N VAL A 204 -37.29 0.05 21.03
CA VAL A 204 -36.54 1.30 21.23
C VAL A 204 -36.01 1.85 19.92
N LEU A 205 -35.50 0.96 19.02
CA LEU A 205 -34.97 1.38 17.71
C LEU A 205 -36.02 2.08 16.87
N LYS A 206 -37.27 1.61 16.87
CA LYS A 206 -38.40 2.26 16.17
C LYS A 206 -38.67 3.69 16.64
N THR A 207 -38.41 4.00 17.91
CA THR A 207 -38.64 5.35 18.46
C THR A 207 -37.55 6.35 18.05
N VAL A 208 -36.35 5.90 17.70
CA VAL A 208 -35.21 6.76 17.33
C VAL A 208 -35.37 7.33 15.91
N ASN A 209 -36.06 6.63 15.02
CA ASN A 209 -36.22 7.01 13.61
C ASN A 209 -37.47 7.88 13.35
N ASN A 210 -38.22 8.27 14.38
CA ASN A 210 -39.47 9.04 14.26
C ASN A 210 -39.31 10.51 14.65
N ASN A 211 -38.10 11.08 14.69
CA ASN A 211 -37.86 12.51 14.91
C ASN A 211 -37.14 13.13 13.69
#